data_e3beda9f24bc694e6e9c237314a6429e
#
_entry.id   e3beda9f24bc694e6e9c237314a6429e
#
_cell.length_a   1.000
_cell.length_b   1.000
_cell.length_c   1.000
_cell.angle_alpha   90.00
_cell.angle_beta   90.00
_cell.angle_gamma   90.00
#
_symmetry.space_group_name_H-M   'P 1'
#
loop_
_entity.id
_entity.type
_entity.pdbx_description
1 polymer ?
#
loop_
_entity_poly.entity_id
_entity_poly.type
_entity_poly.pdbx_seq_one_letter_code
_entity_poly.pdbx_strand_id
1 'polypeptide(L)'
;MDKLGIRESSYISRRLENLLRKFMVLVKKERESNFELLRLIAMIFIVLYHFCSSVKAGIDTENRWILLGYTIFHIGVPVFILISGYWTIKLSIRKLISFYLYCFLWYLMCYGISVLFLGEEFILKDFMMQWFPFSHTGGRWFITYYFWLMLLAPVLNLVENMSLKEHCAIVLINLFAIIWWGLVWQSDVVNGGKSIVYFVGLYLTGNLLRRLNDFNMNLPYLATLKENFTAYILIVFIISVGTFLVPVSFSRAYRGVFFAYQGPGLILQCVVLILLFSKIKIKKKWINFLASSSFFIYLFHENQYTSMIYHHYVREIYTCFNGLQVPVLFLLLCMSICVISIALDKIVRIPLQNILESKCSNLIDRSLTFMWSLIDKRR
;
A
#
# COMPACT_ATOMS: atom_id res chain seq x y z
N MET A 1 28.81 -43.80 -35.77
CA MET A 1 28.79 -42.35 -36.19
C MET A 1 27.60 -41.58 -35.62
N ASP A 2 27.26 -41.65 -34.32
CA ASP A 2 26.04 -40.99 -33.81
C ASP A 2 26.15 -40.30 -32.44
N LYS A 3 27.36 -40.14 -31.93
CA LYS A 3 27.52 -39.39 -30.65
C LYS A 3 27.85 -37.90 -30.80
N LEU A 4 28.22 -37.43 -31.97
CA LEU A 4 28.55 -36.05 -32.27
C LEU A 4 27.28 -35.21 -32.58
N GLY A 5 26.29 -35.76 -33.29
CA GLY A 5 25.06 -35.05 -33.64
C GLY A 5 24.13 -34.72 -32.44
N ILE A 6 24.13 -35.59 -31.42
CA ILE A 6 23.30 -35.38 -30.21
C ILE A 6 23.89 -34.28 -29.30
N ARG A 7 25.21 -34.13 -29.26
CA ARG A 7 25.86 -33.04 -28.48
C ARG A 7 25.68 -31.66 -29.12
N GLU A 8 25.75 -31.56 -30.45
CA GLU A 8 25.52 -30.29 -31.15
C GLU A 8 24.06 -29.85 -31.04
N SER A 9 23.09 -30.74 -31.18
CA SER A 9 21.67 -30.45 -31.02
C SER A 9 21.35 -29.90 -29.61
N SER A 10 21.93 -30.50 -28.55
CA SER A 10 21.72 -30.03 -27.18
C SER A 10 22.41 -28.70 -26.90
N TYR A 11 23.54 -28.41 -27.54
CA TYR A 11 24.22 -27.12 -27.39
C TYR A 11 23.50 -26.00 -28.11
N ILE A 12 23.00 -26.25 -29.31
CA ILE A 12 22.19 -25.29 -30.09
C ILE A 12 20.88 -25.00 -29.38
N SER A 13 20.20 -26.02 -28.83
CA SER A 13 18.97 -25.87 -28.06
C SER A 13 19.18 -24.96 -26.82
N ARG A 14 20.22 -25.20 -26.01
CA ARG A 14 20.56 -24.37 -24.85
C ARG A 14 20.94 -22.92 -25.23
N ARG A 15 21.59 -22.74 -26.36
CA ARG A 15 21.98 -21.42 -26.86
C ARG A 15 20.77 -20.65 -27.36
N LEU A 16 19.81 -21.33 -28.01
CA LEU A 16 18.53 -20.80 -28.44
C LEU A 16 17.64 -20.41 -27.23
N GLU A 17 17.57 -21.29 -26.23
CA GLU A 17 16.86 -20.98 -24.97
C GLU A 17 17.45 -19.77 -24.23
N ASN A 18 18.78 -19.67 -24.19
CA ASN A 18 19.44 -18.52 -23.59
C ASN A 18 19.24 -17.22 -24.40
N LEU A 19 19.20 -17.30 -25.72
CA LEU A 19 18.87 -16.19 -26.61
C LEU A 19 17.40 -15.79 -26.47
N LEU A 20 16.48 -16.74 -26.44
CA LEU A 20 15.05 -16.49 -26.19
C LEU A 20 14.80 -15.90 -24.81
N ARG A 21 15.49 -16.39 -23.77
CA ARG A 21 15.43 -15.75 -22.42
C ARG A 21 16.00 -14.34 -22.46
N LYS A 22 17.11 -14.07 -23.12
CA LYS A 22 17.64 -12.71 -23.30
C LYS A 22 16.70 -11.84 -24.12
N PHE A 23 16.08 -12.37 -25.17
CA PHE A 23 15.09 -11.63 -25.98
C PHE A 23 13.81 -11.36 -25.21
N MET A 24 13.31 -12.30 -24.40
CA MET A 24 12.16 -12.08 -23.51
C MET A 24 12.47 -11.10 -22.39
N VAL A 25 13.71 -11.00 -21.92
CA VAL A 25 14.16 -10.00 -20.96
C VAL A 25 14.31 -8.61 -21.62
N LEU A 26 14.65 -8.57 -22.92
CA LEU A 26 14.78 -7.32 -23.70
C LEU A 26 13.42 -6.74 -24.14
N VAL A 27 12.40 -7.58 -24.34
CA VAL A 27 11.01 -7.11 -24.45
C VAL A 27 10.49 -6.81 -23.04
N LYS A 28 10.97 -5.72 -22.48
CA LYS A 28 10.45 -5.17 -21.23
C LYS A 28 9.00 -4.82 -21.49
N LYS A 29 8.09 -5.76 -21.17
CA LYS A 29 6.64 -5.56 -21.32
C LYS A 29 6.32 -4.20 -20.71
N GLU A 30 5.83 -3.29 -21.51
CA GLU A 30 5.58 -1.92 -21.07
C GLU A 30 4.59 -1.99 -19.90
N ARG A 31 5.01 -1.51 -18.73
CA ARG A 31 4.28 -1.68 -17.48
C ARG A 31 2.94 -0.95 -17.58
N GLU A 32 1.86 -1.65 -17.36
CA GLU A 32 0.53 -1.04 -17.27
C GLU A 32 0.49 -0.07 -16.09
N SER A 33 -0.06 1.12 -16.36
CA SER A 33 -0.02 2.23 -15.40
C SER A 33 -1.31 2.39 -14.61
N ASN A 34 -2.31 1.56 -14.85
CA ASN A 34 -3.62 1.62 -14.19
C ASN A 34 -3.50 1.46 -12.67
N PHE A 35 -2.82 0.40 -12.19
CA PHE A 35 -2.63 0.19 -10.76
C PHE A 35 -1.60 1.17 -10.15
N GLU A 36 -0.66 1.67 -10.94
CA GLU A 36 0.23 2.74 -10.48
C GLU A 36 -0.56 4.05 -10.28
N LEU A 37 -1.49 4.35 -11.17
CA LEU A 37 -2.42 5.47 -10.99
C LEU A 37 -3.29 5.28 -9.75
N LEU A 38 -3.80 4.06 -9.54
CA LEU A 38 -4.59 3.74 -8.35
C LEU A 38 -3.77 3.92 -7.05
N ARG A 39 -2.48 3.56 -7.05
CA ARG A 39 -1.58 3.82 -5.92
C ARG A 39 -1.43 5.31 -5.62
N LEU A 40 -1.28 6.14 -6.64
CA LEU A 40 -1.22 7.60 -6.47
C LEU A 40 -2.53 8.15 -5.89
N ILE A 41 -3.68 7.73 -6.43
CA ILE A 41 -5.00 8.14 -5.93
C ILE A 41 -5.19 7.69 -4.48
N ALA A 42 -4.86 6.44 -4.17
CA ALA A 42 -4.93 5.92 -2.81
C ALA A 42 -4.05 6.72 -1.84
N MET A 43 -2.88 7.17 -2.28
CA MET A 43 -2.00 8.01 -1.47
C MET A 43 -2.59 9.41 -1.23
N ILE A 44 -3.13 10.05 -2.27
CA ILE A 44 -3.87 11.31 -2.11
C ILE A 44 -5.02 11.15 -1.11
N PHE A 45 -5.76 10.04 -1.19
CA PHE A 45 -6.84 9.74 -0.26
C PHE A 45 -6.33 9.56 1.17
N ILE A 46 -5.18 8.90 1.38
CA ILE A 46 -4.59 8.78 2.71
C ILE A 46 -4.28 10.18 3.29
N VAL A 47 -3.66 11.07 2.53
CA VAL A 47 -3.34 12.43 2.99
C VAL A 47 -4.61 13.21 3.33
N LEU A 48 -5.62 13.19 2.44
CA LEU A 48 -6.90 13.87 2.68
C LEU A 48 -7.68 13.27 3.85
N TYR A 49 -7.63 11.94 4.04
CA TYR A 49 -8.17 11.28 5.21
C TYR A 49 -7.56 11.81 6.52
N HIS A 50 -6.23 11.97 6.55
CA HIS A 50 -5.55 12.50 7.73
C HIS A 50 -5.92 13.97 8.00
N PHE A 51 -6.16 14.78 6.96
CA PHE A 51 -6.69 16.13 7.14
C PHE A 51 -8.07 16.12 7.79
N CYS A 52 -9.01 15.33 7.24
CA CYS A 52 -10.34 15.16 7.82
C CYS A 52 -10.28 14.59 9.25
N SER A 53 -9.37 13.63 9.49
CA SER A 53 -9.14 13.06 10.82
C SER A 53 -8.63 14.09 11.82
N SER A 54 -7.73 14.97 11.40
CA SER A 54 -7.17 16.04 12.23
C SER A 54 -8.24 17.04 12.67
N VAL A 55 -9.11 17.45 11.74
CA VAL A 55 -10.25 18.34 12.06
C VAL A 55 -11.23 17.64 13.01
N LYS A 56 -11.63 16.41 12.68
CA LYS A 56 -12.58 15.62 13.47
C LYS A 56 -12.07 15.36 14.89
N ALA A 57 -10.79 15.14 15.10
CA ALA A 57 -10.23 14.77 16.40
C ALA A 57 -10.11 15.94 17.38
N GLY A 58 -10.06 17.18 16.91
CA GLY A 58 -9.72 18.30 17.77
C GLY A 58 -10.44 19.61 17.54
N ILE A 59 -11.22 19.78 16.45
CA ILE A 59 -11.81 21.06 16.08
C ILE A 59 -13.34 20.96 15.94
N ASP A 60 -13.82 20.05 15.09
CA ASP A 60 -15.24 19.90 14.79
C ASP A 60 -15.58 18.42 14.58
N THR A 61 -16.12 17.79 15.63
CA THR A 61 -16.43 16.35 15.65
C THR A 61 -17.70 16.01 14.88
N GLU A 62 -18.56 16.99 14.58
CA GLU A 62 -19.92 16.79 14.04
C GLU A 62 -20.09 17.28 12.61
N ASN A 63 -19.10 17.96 12.04
CA ASN A 63 -19.20 18.47 10.69
C ASN A 63 -19.39 17.33 9.66
N ARG A 64 -20.56 17.32 9.01
CA ARG A 64 -20.97 16.27 8.10
C ARG A 64 -20.10 16.18 6.84
N TRP A 65 -19.59 17.31 6.34
CA TRP A 65 -18.70 17.35 5.19
C TRP A 65 -17.33 16.75 5.52
N ILE A 66 -16.78 17.07 6.68
CA ILE A 66 -15.54 16.47 7.17
C ILE A 66 -15.72 14.98 7.40
N LEU A 67 -16.86 14.57 7.97
CA LEU A 67 -17.18 13.16 8.19
C LEU A 67 -17.34 12.41 6.87
N LEU A 68 -17.94 13.00 5.85
CA LEU A 68 -18.04 12.45 4.50
C LEU A 68 -16.66 12.27 3.87
N GLY A 69 -15.82 13.30 3.91
CA GLY A 69 -14.44 13.22 3.42
C GLY A 69 -13.64 12.12 4.15
N TYR A 70 -13.73 12.07 5.49
CA TYR A 70 -13.14 11.01 6.30
C TYR A 70 -13.53 9.61 5.81
N THR A 71 -14.80 9.39 5.45
CA THR A 71 -15.30 8.09 5.00
C THR A 71 -14.83 7.73 3.60
N ILE A 72 -14.98 8.67 2.66
CA ILE A 72 -14.61 8.43 1.25
C ILE A 72 -13.11 8.18 1.11
N PHE A 73 -12.28 8.92 1.85
CA PHE A 73 -10.83 8.84 1.74
C PHE A 73 -10.20 7.70 2.56
N HIS A 74 -10.95 7.07 3.45
CA HIS A 74 -10.44 6.01 4.33
C HIS A 74 -9.99 4.73 3.60
N ILE A 75 -10.34 4.57 2.32
CA ILE A 75 -10.02 3.38 1.51
C ILE A 75 -8.55 3.26 1.11
N GLY A 76 -7.73 4.29 1.32
CA GLY A 76 -6.37 4.34 0.80
C GLY A 76 -5.50 3.17 1.22
N VAL A 77 -5.40 2.89 2.53
CA VAL A 77 -4.58 1.78 3.07
C VAL A 77 -5.06 0.40 2.60
N PRO A 78 -6.35 0.04 2.71
CA PRO A 78 -6.86 -1.23 2.18
C PRO A 78 -6.57 -1.44 0.69
N VAL A 79 -6.71 -0.40 -0.12
CA VAL A 79 -6.40 -0.46 -1.56
C VAL A 79 -4.92 -0.79 -1.81
N PHE A 80 -3.98 -0.24 -1.04
CA PHE A 80 -2.55 -0.60 -1.13
C PHE A 80 -2.30 -2.07 -0.87
N ILE A 81 -2.97 -2.65 0.14
CA ILE A 81 -2.81 -4.05 0.51
C ILE A 81 -3.44 -4.94 -0.58
N LEU A 82 -4.63 -4.60 -1.06
CA LEU A 82 -5.29 -5.30 -2.17
C LEU A 82 -4.44 -5.31 -3.45
N ILE A 83 -3.82 -4.18 -3.81
CA ILE A 83 -2.90 -4.10 -4.96
C ILE A 83 -1.70 -5.03 -4.73
N SER A 84 -1.18 -5.09 -3.51
CA SER A 84 -0.04 -5.97 -3.17
C SER A 84 -0.40 -7.45 -3.30
N GLY A 85 -1.63 -7.83 -2.93
CA GLY A 85 -2.19 -9.16 -3.15
C GLY A 85 -2.45 -9.45 -4.63
N TYR A 86 -3.03 -8.51 -5.35
CA TYR A 86 -3.34 -8.64 -6.77
C TYR A 86 -2.08 -8.94 -7.61
N TRP A 87 -0.97 -8.30 -7.32
CA TRP A 87 0.29 -8.50 -8.03
C TRP A 87 1.22 -9.50 -7.37
N THR A 88 0.87 -10.03 -6.23
CA THR A 88 1.63 -10.94 -5.38
C THR A 88 3.05 -10.48 -5.05
N ILE A 89 3.39 -10.49 -3.77
CA ILE A 89 4.73 -10.12 -3.30
C ILE A 89 5.68 -11.29 -3.55
N LYS A 90 6.67 -11.09 -4.41
CA LYS A 90 7.78 -12.03 -4.60
C LYS A 90 8.92 -11.61 -3.68
N LEU A 91 9.00 -12.29 -2.53
CA LEU A 91 10.01 -12.00 -1.52
C LEU A 91 11.41 -12.38 -2.02
N SER A 92 12.40 -11.54 -1.72
CA SER A 92 13.82 -11.85 -1.78
C SER A 92 14.57 -11.05 -0.71
N ILE A 93 15.70 -11.53 -0.25
CA ILE A 93 16.54 -10.87 0.74
C ILE A 93 16.89 -9.45 0.27
N ARG A 94 17.24 -9.28 -1.00
CA ARG A 94 17.52 -7.96 -1.58
C ARG A 94 16.34 -6.99 -1.44
N LYS A 95 15.10 -7.44 -1.66
CA LYS A 95 13.90 -6.61 -1.49
C LYS A 95 13.63 -6.24 -0.03
N LEU A 96 13.90 -7.16 0.90
CA LEU A 96 13.78 -6.86 2.33
C LEU A 96 14.76 -5.79 2.75
N ILE A 97 16.01 -5.89 2.31
CA ILE A 97 17.05 -4.90 2.61
C ILE A 97 16.71 -3.55 1.97
N SER A 98 16.29 -3.56 0.69
CA SER A 98 15.84 -2.36 0.00
C SER A 98 14.69 -1.68 0.76
N PHE A 99 13.72 -2.43 1.23
CA PHE A 99 12.59 -1.92 2.01
C PHE A 99 13.02 -1.38 3.38
N TYR A 100 13.92 -2.10 4.06
CA TYR A 100 14.50 -1.61 5.32
C TYR A 100 15.25 -0.29 5.13
N LEU A 101 16.17 -0.23 4.17
CA LEU A 101 16.94 0.97 3.86
C LEU A 101 16.03 2.14 3.45
N TYR A 102 14.98 1.83 2.69
CA TYR A 102 13.97 2.81 2.31
C TYR A 102 13.33 3.46 3.55
N CYS A 103 12.81 2.66 4.47
CA CYS A 103 12.18 3.15 5.68
C CYS A 103 13.18 3.84 6.62
N PHE A 104 14.36 3.24 6.83
CA PHE A 104 15.42 3.78 7.68
C PHE A 104 15.87 5.18 7.24
N LEU A 105 16.21 5.34 5.96
CA LEU A 105 16.66 6.62 5.41
C LEU A 105 15.61 7.71 5.60
N TRP A 106 14.36 7.33 5.46
CA TRP A 106 13.29 8.30 5.64
C TRP A 106 13.06 8.73 7.05
N TYR A 107 13.01 7.79 7.98
CA TYR A 107 12.90 8.15 9.39
C TYR A 107 14.09 9.01 9.85
N LEU A 108 15.28 8.66 9.38
CA LEU A 108 16.49 9.45 9.66
C LEU A 108 16.40 10.86 9.06
N MET A 109 15.93 11.00 7.82
CA MET A 109 15.77 12.30 7.16
C MET A 109 14.70 13.16 7.86
N CYS A 110 13.54 12.60 8.19
CA CYS A 110 12.49 13.34 8.89
C CYS A 110 12.96 13.82 10.26
N TYR A 111 13.68 12.98 11.01
CA TYR A 111 14.30 13.38 12.27
C TYR A 111 15.34 14.48 12.06
N GLY A 112 16.21 14.34 11.05
CA GLY A 112 17.19 15.38 10.70
C GLY A 112 16.52 16.71 10.31
N ILE A 113 15.42 16.68 9.54
CA ILE A 113 14.64 17.88 9.20
C ILE A 113 14.09 18.53 10.47
N SER A 114 13.55 17.76 11.42
CA SER A 114 12.99 18.33 12.66
C SER A 114 14.05 19.03 13.50
N VAL A 115 15.22 18.42 13.66
CA VAL A 115 16.32 19.00 14.45
C VAL A 115 16.96 20.22 13.75
N LEU A 116 17.17 20.15 12.42
CA LEU A 116 17.90 21.19 11.70
C LEU A 116 17.04 22.40 11.31
N PHE A 117 15.75 22.19 11.05
CA PHE A 117 14.88 23.20 10.46
C PHE A 117 13.64 23.55 11.28
N LEU A 118 13.17 22.65 12.18
CA LEU A 118 11.98 22.86 12.98
C LEU A 118 12.28 23.22 14.44
N GLY A 119 13.56 23.28 14.83
CA GLY A 119 13.98 23.68 16.18
C GLY A 119 13.80 22.60 17.25
N GLU A 120 13.59 21.35 16.86
CA GLU A 120 13.56 20.23 17.81
C GLU A 120 14.94 19.96 18.38
N GLU A 121 15.02 19.61 19.66
CA GLU A 121 16.28 19.24 20.30
C GLU A 121 16.79 17.88 19.80
N PHE A 122 18.13 17.77 19.63
CA PHE A 122 18.73 16.47 19.32
C PHE A 122 18.69 15.57 20.55
N ILE A 123 17.92 14.47 20.46
CA ILE A 123 17.82 13.45 21.50
C ILE A 123 18.42 12.14 20.96
N LEU A 124 19.52 11.68 21.58
CA LEU A 124 20.23 10.47 21.13
C LEU A 124 19.33 9.23 21.11
N LYS A 125 18.44 9.07 22.07
CA LYS A 125 17.46 7.98 22.10
C LYS A 125 16.58 7.98 20.85
N ASP A 126 16.05 9.15 20.46
CA ASP A 126 15.18 9.29 19.30
C ASP A 126 15.95 9.05 18.01
N PHE A 127 17.18 9.54 17.90
CA PHE A 127 18.08 9.22 16.80
C PHE A 127 18.29 7.71 16.67
N MET A 128 18.59 7.00 17.76
CA MET A 128 18.79 5.56 17.75
C MET A 128 17.50 4.79 17.38
N MET A 129 16.33 5.30 17.74
CA MET A 129 15.05 4.70 17.37
C MET A 129 14.77 4.73 15.86
N GLN A 130 15.44 5.59 15.10
CA GLN A 130 15.28 5.61 13.63
C GLN A 130 15.89 4.37 12.97
N TRP A 131 16.83 3.70 13.62
CA TRP A 131 17.42 2.43 13.16
C TRP A 131 16.44 1.24 13.21
N PHE A 132 15.31 1.41 13.92
CA PHE A 132 14.29 0.40 14.06
C PHE A 132 12.98 0.83 13.39
N PRO A 133 12.92 0.93 12.04
CA PRO A 133 11.77 1.47 11.34
C PRO A 133 10.49 0.64 11.53
N PHE A 134 10.60 -0.65 11.87
CA PHE A 134 9.47 -1.57 12.07
C PHE A 134 9.03 -1.68 13.53
N SER A 135 9.35 -0.69 14.35
CA SER A 135 8.76 -0.56 15.68
C SER A 135 7.31 -0.09 15.57
N HIS A 136 6.40 -0.67 16.35
CA HIS A 136 4.97 -0.31 16.31
C HIS A 136 4.65 1.08 16.90
N THR A 137 5.65 1.88 17.23
CA THR A 137 5.54 3.21 17.83
C THR A 137 5.56 4.33 16.77
N GLY A 138 5.05 5.50 17.13
CA GLY A 138 5.21 6.72 16.33
C GLY A 138 4.60 6.67 14.92
N GLY A 139 3.38 6.15 14.75
CA GLY A 139 2.70 6.08 13.46
C GLY A 139 3.20 4.97 12.52
N ARG A 140 4.13 4.12 12.97
CA ARG A 140 4.79 3.10 12.14
C ARG A 140 3.99 1.80 11.95
N TRP A 141 2.74 1.74 12.40
CA TRP A 141 1.94 0.52 12.39
C TRP A 141 1.81 -0.12 10.99
N PHE A 142 1.58 0.70 9.96
CA PHE A 142 1.38 0.20 8.60
C PHE A 142 2.64 -0.49 8.06
N ILE A 143 3.82 0.15 8.19
CA ILE A 143 5.07 -0.44 7.69
C ILE A 143 5.47 -1.68 8.47
N THR A 144 5.16 -1.74 9.76
CA THR A 144 5.38 -2.91 10.60
C THR A 144 4.57 -4.10 10.10
N TYR A 145 3.25 -3.94 9.89
CA TYR A 145 2.42 -5.01 9.36
C TYR A 145 2.69 -5.32 7.89
N TYR A 146 3.09 -4.33 7.09
CA TYR A 146 3.50 -4.57 5.71
C TYR A 146 4.81 -5.38 5.63
N PHE A 147 5.77 -5.13 6.52
CA PHE A 147 6.98 -5.93 6.64
C PHE A 147 6.63 -7.40 7.00
N TRP A 148 5.77 -7.62 7.99
CA TRP A 148 5.30 -8.97 8.32
C TRP A 148 4.54 -9.61 7.16
N LEU A 149 3.72 -8.87 6.44
CA LEU A 149 3.06 -9.37 5.23
C LEU A 149 4.08 -9.80 4.16
N MET A 150 5.16 -9.05 3.97
CA MET A 150 6.23 -9.45 3.05
C MET A 150 6.88 -10.77 3.44
N LEU A 151 7.12 -11.00 4.74
CA LEU A 151 7.68 -12.25 5.24
C LEU A 151 6.71 -13.43 5.07
N LEU A 152 5.42 -13.21 5.26
CA LEU A 152 4.38 -14.24 5.11
C LEU A 152 4.02 -14.51 3.64
N ALA A 153 4.29 -13.58 2.73
CA ALA A 153 3.87 -13.67 1.33
C ALA A 153 4.26 -14.97 0.62
N PRO A 154 5.45 -15.57 0.80
CA PRO A 154 5.77 -16.86 0.17
C PRO A 154 4.81 -17.98 0.54
N VAL A 155 4.37 -18.02 1.80
CA VAL A 155 3.38 -19.01 2.28
C VAL A 155 1.98 -18.64 1.79
N LEU A 156 1.60 -17.38 1.86
CA LEU A 156 0.29 -16.92 1.39
C LEU A 156 0.10 -17.14 -0.11
N ASN A 157 1.15 -17.05 -0.91
CA ASN A 157 1.10 -17.28 -2.35
C ASN A 157 0.82 -18.75 -2.71
N LEU A 158 0.93 -19.69 -1.77
CA LEU A 158 0.56 -21.10 -2.00
C LEU A 158 -0.92 -21.29 -2.34
N VAL A 159 -1.78 -20.32 -2.01
CA VAL A 159 -3.19 -20.32 -2.43
C VAL A 159 -3.38 -20.34 -3.94
N GLU A 160 -2.36 -19.92 -4.71
CA GLU A 160 -2.39 -20.00 -6.18
C GLU A 160 -2.41 -21.45 -6.69
N ASN A 161 -1.91 -22.39 -5.89
CA ASN A 161 -1.91 -23.84 -6.20
C ASN A 161 -3.22 -24.53 -5.83
N MET A 162 -4.09 -23.88 -5.06
CA MET A 162 -5.40 -24.41 -4.64
C MET A 162 -6.43 -24.23 -5.76
N SER A 163 -7.52 -25.02 -5.70
CA SER A 163 -8.67 -24.79 -6.57
C SER A 163 -9.28 -23.41 -6.31
N LEU A 164 -9.94 -22.84 -7.33
CA LEU A 164 -10.59 -21.53 -7.17
C LEU A 164 -11.67 -21.55 -6.07
N LYS A 165 -12.39 -22.69 -5.92
CA LYS A 165 -13.41 -22.86 -4.87
C LYS A 165 -12.81 -22.78 -3.47
N GLU A 166 -11.69 -23.48 -3.24
CA GLU A 166 -10.99 -23.45 -1.95
C GLU A 166 -10.46 -22.05 -1.65
N HIS A 167 -9.87 -21.37 -2.64
CA HIS A 167 -9.41 -20.00 -2.45
C HIS A 167 -10.56 -19.05 -2.11
N CYS A 168 -11.71 -19.14 -2.82
CA CYS A 168 -12.91 -18.37 -2.48
C CYS A 168 -13.37 -18.65 -1.04
N ALA A 169 -13.42 -19.91 -0.63
CA ALA A 169 -13.82 -20.28 0.73
C ALA A 169 -12.90 -19.67 1.78
N ILE A 170 -11.57 -19.75 1.60
CA ILE A 170 -10.59 -19.16 2.50
C ILE A 170 -10.79 -17.64 2.61
N VAL A 171 -10.96 -16.93 1.48
CA VAL A 171 -11.18 -15.48 1.49
C VAL A 171 -12.49 -15.13 2.19
N LEU A 172 -13.59 -15.83 1.90
CA LEU A 172 -14.88 -15.56 2.53
C LEU A 172 -14.87 -15.81 4.05
N ILE A 173 -14.26 -16.91 4.49
CA ILE A 173 -14.11 -17.22 5.92
C ILE A 173 -13.25 -16.14 6.60
N ASN A 174 -12.15 -15.73 5.96
CA ASN A 174 -11.27 -14.71 6.52
C ASN A 174 -11.95 -13.35 6.61
N LEU A 175 -12.66 -12.91 5.56
CA LEU A 175 -13.44 -11.68 5.58
C LEU A 175 -14.57 -11.72 6.61
N PHE A 176 -15.27 -12.85 6.72
CA PHE A 176 -16.28 -13.04 7.76
C PHE A 176 -15.65 -12.91 9.17
N ALA A 177 -14.52 -13.54 9.39
CA ALA A 177 -13.79 -13.46 10.66
C ALA A 177 -13.36 -12.01 10.97
N ILE A 178 -12.83 -11.28 10.00
CA ILE A 178 -12.44 -9.86 10.15
C ILE A 178 -13.66 -9.01 10.53
N ILE A 179 -14.79 -9.20 9.86
CA ILE A 179 -16.01 -8.45 10.15
C ILE A 179 -16.56 -8.83 11.52
N TRP A 180 -16.68 -10.13 11.79
CA TRP A 180 -17.25 -10.63 13.04
C TRP A 180 -16.42 -10.22 14.27
N TRP A 181 -15.14 -10.53 14.27
CA TRP A 181 -14.28 -10.16 15.41
C TRP A 181 -13.94 -8.68 15.44
N GLY A 182 -13.92 -8.01 14.30
CA GLY A 182 -13.61 -6.58 14.25
C GLY A 182 -14.77 -5.67 14.60
N LEU A 183 -15.99 -5.90 14.07
CA LEU A 183 -17.15 -5.05 14.31
C LEU A 183 -17.98 -5.47 15.50
N VAL A 184 -18.24 -6.79 15.64
CA VAL A 184 -19.14 -7.29 16.67
C VAL A 184 -18.43 -7.39 18.01
N TRP A 185 -17.24 -8.04 18.03
CA TRP A 185 -16.50 -8.28 19.25
C TRP A 185 -15.44 -7.21 19.57
N GLN A 186 -15.13 -6.33 18.61
CA GLN A 186 -14.09 -5.30 18.76
C GLN A 186 -12.75 -5.85 19.28
N SER A 187 -12.40 -7.04 18.82
CA SER A 187 -11.25 -7.80 19.27
C SER A 187 -9.93 -7.15 18.89
N ASP A 188 -8.97 -7.16 19.81
CA ASP A 188 -7.59 -6.70 19.57
C ASP A 188 -6.87 -7.49 18.49
N VAL A 189 -7.31 -8.70 18.16
CA VAL A 189 -6.78 -9.51 17.05
C VAL A 189 -6.95 -8.79 15.71
N VAL A 190 -8.08 -8.09 15.51
CA VAL A 190 -8.33 -7.28 14.32
C VAL A 190 -7.89 -5.83 14.54
N ASN A 191 -7.93 -5.35 15.78
CA ASN A 191 -7.45 -4.03 16.21
C ASN A 191 -7.90 -2.90 15.29
N GLY A 192 -9.21 -2.81 15.01
CA GLY A 192 -9.74 -1.80 14.13
C GLY A 192 -9.18 -1.85 12.69
N GLY A 193 -8.70 -3.01 12.23
CA GLY A 193 -8.05 -3.18 10.92
C GLY A 193 -6.55 -2.88 10.92
N LYS A 194 -5.98 -2.49 12.04
CA LYS A 194 -4.53 -2.28 12.22
C LYS A 194 -3.87 -3.56 12.77
N SER A 195 -3.93 -4.64 11.99
CA SER A 195 -3.39 -5.94 12.40
C SER A 195 -2.91 -6.77 11.20
N ILE A 196 -2.05 -7.75 11.47
CA ILE A 196 -1.58 -8.67 10.44
C ILE A 196 -2.71 -9.54 9.88
N VAL A 197 -3.71 -9.89 10.69
CA VAL A 197 -4.87 -10.67 10.27
C VAL A 197 -5.65 -9.92 9.19
N TYR A 198 -5.87 -8.62 9.37
CA TYR A 198 -6.52 -7.77 8.39
C TYR A 198 -5.70 -7.68 7.08
N PHE A 199 -4.39 -7.50 7.19
CA PHE A 199 -3.49 -7.42 6.04
C PHE A 199 -3.49 -8.72 5.23
N VAL A 200 -3.44 -9.87 5.90
CA VAL A 200 -3.52 -11.20 5.27
C VAL A 200 -4.86 -11.37 4.53
N GLY A 201 -5.97 -11.00 5.16
CA GLY A 201 -7.29 -11.12 4.53
C GLY A 201 -7.42 -10.29 3.26
N LEU A 202 -6.98 -9.03 3.29
CA LEU A 202 -6.99 -8.18 2.10
C LEU A 202 -6.00 -8.66 1.03
N TYR A 203 -4.84 -9.15 1.42
CA TYR A 203 -3.84 -9.71 0.50
C TYR A 203 -4.41 -10.92 -0.27
N LEU A 204 -5.01 -11.87 0.45
CA LEU A 204 -5.67 -13.03 -0.15
C LEU A 204 -6.84 -12.63 -1.04
N THR A 205 -7.62 -11.62 -0.63
CA THR A 205 -8.69 -11.04 -1.46
C THR A 205 -8.13 -10.45 -2.75
N GLY A 206 -7.06 -9.68 -2.68
CA GLY A 206 -6.40 -9.11 -3.87
C GLY A 206 -5.92 -10.20 -4.84
N ASN A 207 -5.31 -11.27 -4.32
CA ASN A 207 -4.88 -12.41 -5.12
C ASN A 207 -6.08 -13.13 -5.79
N LEU A 208 -7.17 -13.32 -5.06
CA LEU A 208 -8.40 -13.89 -5.61
C LEU A 208 -8.97 -13.04 -6.75
N LEU A 209 -9.04 -11.73 -6.58
CA LEU A 209 -9.52 -10.80 -7.63
C LEU A 209 -8.69 -10.91 -8.91
N ARG A 210 -7.37 -11.07 -8.81
CA ARG A 210 -6.50 -11.34 -9.96
C ARG A 210 -6.88 -12.65 -10.64
N ARG A 211 -7.00 -13.73 -9.88
CA ARG A 211 -7.36 -15.05 -10.43
C ARG A 211 -8.71 -15.03 -11.15
N LEU A 212 -9.73 -14.38 -10.56
CA LEU A 212 -11.04 -14.21 -11.20
C LEU A 212 -10.93 -13.44 -12.52
N ASN A 213 -10.10 -12.41 -12.57
CA ASN A 213 -9.85 -11.64 -13.79
C ASN A 213 -9.10 -12.47 -14.85
N ASP A 214 -8.09 -13.26 -14.44
CA ASP A 214 -7.28 -14.11 -15.34
C ASP A 214 -8.13 -15.24 -15.96
N PHE A 215 -9.08 -15.78 -15.20
CA PHE A 215 -10.03 -16.79 -15.68
C PHE A 215 -11.22 -16.19 -16.46
N ASN A 216 -11.24 -14.88 -16.70
CA ASN A 216 -12.40 -14.17 -17.30
C ASN A 216 -13.73 -14.47 -16.60
N MET A 217 -13.67 -14.82 -15.31
CA MET A 217 -14.87 -15.01 -14.50
C MET A 217 -15.41 -13.65 -14.11
N ASN A 218 -16.35 -13.16 -14.92
CA ASN A 218 -17.01 -11.91 -14.65
C ASN A 218 -18.01 -12.09 -13.50
N LEU A 219 -17.84 -11.31 -12.45
CA LEU A 219 -18.87 -11.20 -11.43
C LEU A 219 -20.10 -10.54 -12.06
N PRO A 220 -21.32 -11.05 -11.80
CA PRO A 220 -22.55 -10.42 -12.28
C PRO A 220 -22.55 -8.93 -11.89
N TYR A 221 -22.91 -8.06 -12.82
CA TYR A 221 -22.97 -6.59 -12.65
C TYR A 221 -21.60 -5.89 -12.39
N LEU A 222 -20.47 -6.60 -12.51
CA LEU A 222 -19.13 -6.05 -12.37
C LEU A 222 -18.18 -6.51 -13.49
N ALA A 223 -18.73 -6.89 -14.63
CA ALA A 223 -17.96 -7.43 -15.76
C ALA A 223 -17.29 -6.34 -16.59
N THR A 224 -17.95 -5.20 -16.76
CA THR A 224 -17.51 -4.11 -17.61
C THR A 224 -16.98 -2.91 -16.83
N LEU A 225 -16.21 -2.04 -17.51
CA LEU A 225 -15.76 -0.78 -16.93
C LEU A 225 -16.93 0.09 -16.46
N LYS A 226 -18.01 0.15 -17.28
CA LYS A 226 -19.21 0.94 -16.98
C LYS A 226 -19.93 0.44 -15.73
N GLU A 227 -20.10 -0.87 -15.60
CA GLU A 227 -20.75 -1.48 -14.42
C GLU A 227 -19.95 -1.23 -13.15
N ASN A 228 -18.62 -1.42 -13.17
CA ASN A 228 -17.75 -1.13 -12.03
C ASN A 228 -17.79 0.34 -11.64
N PHE A 229 -17.78 1.26 -12.62
CA PHE A 229 -17.89 2.69 -12.36
C PHE A 229 -19.24 3.04 -11.74
N THR A 230 -20.34 2.49 -12.30
CA THR A 230 -21.70 2.70 -11.76
C THR A 230 -21.82 2.16 -10.34
N ALA A 231 -21.30 0.96 -10.07
CA ALA A 231 -21.30 0.38 -8.74
C ALA A 231 -20.49 1.24 -7.74
N TYR A 232 -19.34 1.73 -8.15
CA TYR A 232 -18.52 2.62 -7.30
C TYR A 232 -19.27 3.92 -6.97
N ILE A 233 -19.85 4.58 -7.96
CA ILE A 233 -20.66 5.80 -7.76
C ILE A 233 -21.85 5.54 -6.84
N LEU A 234 -22.55 4.41 -7.03
CA LEU A 234 -23.67 4.03 -6.17
C LEU A 234 -23.25 3.84 -4.71
N ILE A 235 -22.10 3.19 -4.46
CA ILE A 235 -21.56 3.02 -3.11
C ILE A 235 -21.23 4.38 -2.50
N VAL A 236 -20.54 5.27 -3.23
CA VAL A 236 -20.22 6.62 -2.75
C VAL A 236 -21.50 7.43 -2.49
N PHE A 237 -22.52 7.28 -3.33
CA PHE A 237 -23.83 7.92 -3.12
C PHE A 237 -24.51 7.42 -1.84
N ILE A 238 -24.57 6.10 -1.61
CA ILE A 238 -25.13 5.52 -0.38
C ILE A 238 -24.40 6.02 0.85
N ILE A 239 -23.04 6.07 0.82
CA ILE A 239 -22.22 6.61 1.88
C ILE A 239 -22.56 8.09 2.12
N SER A 240 -22.68 8.87 1.07
CA SER A 240 -23.01 10.30 1.15
C SER A 240 -24.37 10.51 1.80
N VAL A 241 -25.40 9.88 1.28
CA VAL A 241 -26.78 9.96 1.80
C VAL A 241 -26.80 9.51 3.27
N GLY A 242 -26.19 8.38 3.59
CA GLY A 242 -26.13 7.87 4.96
C GLY A 242 -25.41 8.85 5.92
N THR A 243 -24.33 9.47 5.47
CA THR A 243 -23.58 10.45 6.31
C THR A 243 -24.43 11.67 6.66
N PHE A 244 -25.31 12.10 5.75
CA PHE A 244 -26.17 13.28 6.01
C PHE A 244 -27.49 12.93 6.69
N LEU A 245 -28.08 11.75 6.42
CA LEU A 245 -29.40 11.39 6.92
C LEU A 245 -29.36 10.59 8.23
N VAL A 246 -28.32 9.82 8.49
CA VAL A 246 -28.26 8.97 9.69
C VAL A 246 -28.08 9.83 10.94
N PRO A 247 -29.00 9.76 11.92
CA PRO A 247 -28.84 10.48 13.19
C PRO A 247 -27.55 10.10 13.92
N VAL A 248 -26.99 11.01 14.69
CA VAL A 248 -25.76 10.79 15.47
C VAL A 248 -25.92 9.59 16.42
N SER A 249 -27.12 9.36 16.95
CA SER A 249 -27.46 8.22 17.81
C SER A 249 -27.26 6.85 17.13
N PHE A 250 -27.56 6.73 15.83
CA PHE A 250 -27.33 5.53 15.02
C PHE A 250 -25.96 5.49 14.35
N SER A 251 -25.20 6.56 14.51
CA SER A 251 -23.93 6.75 13.82
C SER A 251 -22.89 5.68 14.14
N ARG A 252 -22.94 5.03 15.32
CA ARG A 252 -21.96 4.00 15.71
C ARG A 252 -22.06 2.75 14.81
N ALA A 253 -23.27 2.22 14.60
CA ALA A 253 -23.47 1.06 13.74
C ALA A 253 -23.17 1.39 12.26
N TYR A 254 -23.65 2.53 11.77
CA TYR A 254 -23.37 3.01 10.42
C TYR A 254 -21.86 3.25 10.20
N ARG A 255 -21.19 3.89 11.18
CA ARG A 255 -19.74 4.08 11.13
C ARG A 255 -18.98 2.75 11.13
N GLY A 256 -19.43 1.76 11.90
CA GLY A 256 -18.84 0.43 11.89
C GLY A 256 -18.87 -0.21 10.49
N VAL A 257 -20.00 -0.10 9.78
CA VAL A 257 -20.15 -0.70 8.44
C VAL A 257 -19.34 0.03 7.37
N PHE A 258 -19.33 1.36 7.36
CA PHE A 258 -18.79 2.13 6.23
C PHE A 258 -17.48 2.86 6.55
N PHE A 259 -17.17 3.15 7.82
CA PHE A 259 -16.01 3.96 8.21
C PHE A 259 -14.87 3.16 8.82
N ALA A 260 -15.14 2.01 9.41
CA ALA A 260 -14.10 1.18 9.98
C ALA A 260 -13.39 0.36 8.88
N TYR A 261 -12.11 0.13 9.03
CA TYR A 261 -11.34 -0.71 8.09
C TYR A 261 -11.94 -2.10 7.91
N GLN A 262 -12.42 -2.70 9.00
CA GLN A 262 -13.09 -4.01 8.99
C GLN A 262 -14.55 -3.95 8.56
N GLY A 263 -15.07 -2.77 8.21
CA GLY A 263 -16.44 -2.57 7.76
C GLY A 263 -16.68 -3.18 6.38
N PRO A 264 -17.76 -3.94 6.19
CA PRO A 264 -18.05 -4.59 4.91
C PRO A 264 -18.27 -3.58 3.78
N GLY A 265 -18.84 -2.41 4.06
CA GLY A 265 -19.04 -1.35 3.08
C GLY A 265 -17.73 -0.75 2.58
N LEU A 266 -16.74 -0.55 3.48
CA LEU A 266 -15.42 -0.07 3.10
C LEU A 266 -14.66 -1.13 2.29
N ILE A 267 -14.70 -2.40 2.71
CA ILE A 267 -14.06 -3.49 1.99
C ILE A 267 -14.66 -3.61 0.57
N LEU A 268 -16.00 -3.56 0.44
CA LEU A 268 -16.70 -3.61 -0.84
C LEU A 268 -16.28 -2.44 -1.75
N GLN A 269 -16.20 -1.23 -1.21
CA GLN A 269 -15.73 -0.05 -1.95
C GLN A 269 -14.32 -0.27 -2.51
N CYS A 270 -13.41 -0.82 -1.72
CA CYS A 270 -12.05 -1.13 -2.17
C CYS A 270 -12.02 -2.21 -3.25
N VAL A 271 -12.80 -3.29 -3.09
CA VAL A 271 -12.91 -4.38 -4.08
C VAL A 271 -13.42 -3.86 -5.42
N VAL A 272 -14.51 -3.07 -5.42
CA VAL A 272 -15.07 -2.50 -6.66
C VAL A 272 -14.07 -1.55 -7.32
N LEU A 273 -13.30 -0.79 -6.54
CA LEU A 273 -12.25 0.09 -7.07
C LEU A 273 -11.11 -0.70 -7.73
N ILE A 274 -10.67 -1.81 -7.15
CA ILE A 274 -9.68 -2.72 -7.77
C ILE A 274 -10.22 -3.28 -9.09
N LEU A 275 -11.47 -3.74 -9.12
CA LEU A 275 -12.11 -4.25 -10.32
C LEU A 275 -12.25 -3.17 -11.40
N LEU A 276 -12.64 -1.95 -11.03
CA LEU A 276 -12.71 -0.79 -11.92
C LEU A 276 -11.34 -0.55 -12.59
N PHE A 277 -10.29 -0.45 -11.80
CA PHE A 277 -8.95 -0.17 -12.32
C PHE A 277 -8.36 -1.35 -13.10
N SER A 278 -8.75 -2.58 -12.83
CA SER A 278 -8.34 -3.76 -13.63
C SER A 278 -8.86 -3.71 -15.07
N LYS A 279 -9.96 -3.01 -15.33
CA LYS A 279 -10.54 -2.83 -16.68
C LYS A 279 -9.97 -1.62 -17.43
N ILE A 280 -9.27 -0.73 -16.75
CA ILE A 280 -8.64 0.46 -17.36
C ILE A 280 -7.33 0.06 -18.01
N LYS A 281 -7.11 0.47 -19.27
CA LYS A 281 -5.86 0.22 -20.01
C LYS A 281 -5.12 1.54 -20.25
N ILE A 282 -4.15 1.82 -19.39
CA ILE A 282 -3.31 3.04 -19.48
C ILE A 282 -1.85 2.63 -19.44
N LYS A 283 -1.05 3.21 -20.36
CA LYS A 283 0.41 3.05 -20.43
C LYS A 283 1.04 4.43 -20.53
N LYS A 284 1.41 5.01 -19.40
CA LYS A 284 2.02 6.36 -19.33
C LYS A 284 3.24 6.35 -18.40
N LYS A 285 4.41 6.62 -18.94
CA LYS A 285 5.68 6.61 -18.19
C LYS A 285 5.70 7.60 -17.03
N TRP A 286 5.07 8.75 -17.16
CA TRP A 286 5.00 9.77 -16.11
C TRP A 286 4.19 9.29 -14.89
N ILE A 287 3.09 8.52 -15.11
CA ILE A 287 2.34 7.90 -14.00
C ILE A 287 3.24 6.95 -13.22
N ASN A 288 3.96 6.06 -13.92
CA ASN A 288 4.87 5.10 -13.29
C ASN A 288 6.02 5.80 -12.55
N PHE A 289 6.51 6.93 -13.09
CA PHE A 289 7.54 7.75 -12.45
C PHE A 289 7.05 8.35 -11.14
N LEU A 290 5.87 8.97 -11.12
CA LEU A 290 5.29 9.55 -9.90
C LEU A 290 4.92 8.47 -8.88
N ALA A 291 4.27 7.40 -9.33
CA ALA A 291 3.82 6.31 -8.46
C ALA A 291 4.96 5.56 -7.77
N SER A 292 6.17 5.55 -8.35
CA SER A 292 7.33 4.94 -7.70
C SER A 292 7.74 5.63 -6.40
N SER A 293 7.26 6.86 -6.16
CA SER A 293 7.45 7.61 -4.92
C SER A 293 6.20 7.65 -4.02
N SER A 294 5.12 6.94 -4.38
CA SER A 294 3.86 7.02 -3.63
C SER A 294 3.99 6.59 -2.18
N PHE A 295 4.73 5.51 -1.92
CA PHE A 295 4.98 5.04 -0.55
C PHE A 295 5.74 6.06 0.29
N PHE A 296 6.55 6.89 -0.36
CA PHE A 296 7.29 7.94 0.27
C PHE A 296 6.41 9.08 0.80
N ILE A 297 5.36 9.44 0.06
CA ILE A 297 4.38 10.42 0.52
C ILE A 297 3.81 9.99 1.87
N TYR A 298 3.51 8.67 2.03
CA TYR A 298 3.06 8.12 3.30
C TYR A 298 4.10 8.33 4.42
N LEU A 299 5.35 7.93 4.19
CA LEU A 299 6.40 8.02 5.20
C LEU A 299 6.74 9.46 5.62
N PHE A 300 6.51 10.44 4.75
CA PHE A 300 6.79 11.84 5.04
C PHE A 300 5.66 12.50 5.83
N HIS A 301 4.39 12.36 5.39
CA HIS A 301 3.29 13.06 6.04
C HIS A 301 2.85 12.40 7.36
N GLU A 302 3.00 11.09 7.52
CA GLU A 302 2.66 10.35 8.76
C GLU A 302 3.84 10.24 9.73
N ASN A 303 4.96 10.85 9.45
CA ASN A 303 6.09 10.85 10.36
C ASN A 303 5.83 11.78 11.54
N GLN A 304 6.11 11.30 12.76
CA GLN A 304 5.88 12.07 14.00
C GLN A 304 6.59 13.42 14.04
N TYR A 305 7.72 13.58 13.33
CA TYR A 305 8.51 14.80 13.29
C TYR A 305 8.06 15.81 12.23
N THR A 306 7.42 15.35 11.16
CA THR A 306 6.98 16.21 10.05
C THR A 306 5.47 16.42 10.00
N SER A 307 4.69 15.53 10.62
CA SER A 307 3.22 15.62 10.62
C SER A 307 2.68 16.87 11.32
N MET A 308 3.40 17.38 12.32
CA MET A 308 2.98 18.61 13.03
C MET A 308 2.87 19.81 12.07
N ILE A 309 3.68 19.87 11.02
CA ILE A 309 3.67 20.97 10.04
C ILE A 309 2.29 21.05 9.36
N TYR A 310 1.83 19.94 8.76
CA TYR A 310 0.56 19.97 8.04
C TYR A 310 -0.64 20.05 9.00
N HIS A 311 -0.56 19.48 10.21
CA HIS A 311 -1.63 19.60 11.19
C HIS A 311 -1.89 21.08 11.56
N HIS A 312 -0.85 21.88 11.69
CA HIS A 312 -0.96 23.30 11.92
C HIS A 312 -1.74 23.99 10.77
N TYR A 313 -1.30 23.79 9.52
CA TYR A 313 -1.97 24.40 8.35
C TYR A 313 -3.39 23.88 8.14
N VAL A 314 -3.67 22.60 8.41
CA VAL A 314 -5.04 22.06 8.36
C VAL A 314 -5.96 22.77 9.33
N ARG A 315 -5.50 23.06 10.56
CA ARG A 315 -6.26 23.80 11.56
C ARG A 315 -6.50 25.24 11.12
N GLU A 316 -5.49 25.95 10.66
CA GLU A 316 -5.63 27.32 10.15
C GLU A 316 -6.60 27.40 8.98
N ILE A 317 -6.47 26.54 7.99
CA ILE A 317 -7.38 26.49 6.85
C ILE A 317 -8.83 26.29 7.33
N TYR A 318 -9.05 25.33 8.25
CA TYR A 318 -10.39 25.03 8.70
C TYR A 318 -11.01 26.14 9.57
N THR A 319 -10.22 26.85 10.36
CA THR A 319 -10.71 27.91 11.25
C THR A 319 -10.83 29.27 10.58
N CYS A 320 -9.99 29.56 9.58
CA CYS A 320 -9.95 30.89 8.93
C CYS A 320 -10.77 30.98 7.64
N PHE A 321 -11.12 29.85 7.02
CA PHE A 321 -11.82 29.81 5.73
C PHE A 321 -13.15 29.06 5.81
N ASN A 322 -14.05 29.34 4.84
CA ASN A 322 -15.41 28.80 4.85
C ASN A 322 -15.82 28.21 3.49
N GLY A 323 -16.84 27.36 3.50
CA GLY A 323 -17.49 26.82 2.32
C GLY A 323 -16.52 26.07 1.41
N LEU A 324 -16.52 26.39 0.13
CA LEU A 324 -15.69 25.74 -0.89
C LEU A 324 -14.19 26.07 -0.77
N GLN A 325 -13.82 27.10 -0.03
CA GLN A 325 -12.41 27.44 0.18
C GLN A 325 -11.67 26.31 0.92
N VAL A 326 -12.29 25.71 1.93
CA VAL A 326 -11.67 24.64 2.74
C VAL A 326 -11.25 23.44 1.87
N PRO A 327 -12.15 22.77 1.11
CA PRO A 327 -11.72 21.62 0.29
C PRO A 327 -10.72 21.99 -0.80
N VAL A 328 -10.80 23.21 -1.38
CA VAL A 328 -9.80 23.67 -2.37
C VAL A 328 -8.44 23.83 -1.73
N LEU A 329 -8.35 24.48 -0.56
CA LEU A 329 -7.08 24.65 0.16
C LEU A 329 -6.53 23.34 0.69
N PHE A 330 -7.39 22.41 1.14
CA PHE A 330 -6.97 21.04 1.49
C PHE A 330 -6.37 20.31 0.29
N LEU A 331 -6.98 20.43 -0.89
CA LEU A 331 -6.42 19.84 -2.09
C LEU A 331 -5.06 20.45 -2.47
N LEU A 332 -4.92 21.77 -2.40
CA LEU A 332 -3.66 22.46 -2.67
C LEU A 332 -2.56 22.05 -1.66
N LEU A 333 -2.88 21.98 -0.38
CA LEU A 333 -1.96 21.51 0.66
C LEU A 333 -1.56 20.05 0.43
N CYS A 334 -2.50 19.18 0.09
CA CYS A 334 -2.25 17.79 -0.26
C CYS A 334 -1.32 17.67 -1.46
N MET A 335 -1.57 18.42 -2.52
CA MET A 335 -0.70 18.43 -3.70
C MET A 335 0.69 18.94 -3.38
N SER A 336 0.83 19.96 -2.53
CA SER A 336 2.12 20.46 -2.07
C SER A 336 2.92 19.39 -1.32
N ILE A 337 2.27 18.66 -0.39
CA ILE A 337 2.90 17.54 0.31
C ILE A 337 3.35 16.45 -0.69
N CYS A 338 2.50 16.10 -1.66
CA CYS A 338 2.85 15.11 -2.67
C CYS A 338 4.07 15.55 -3.51
N VAL A 339 4.09 16.80 -3.98
CA VAL A 339 5.18 17.34 -4.81
C VAL A 339 6.49 17.37 -4.02
N ILE A 340 6.47 17.91 -2.80
CA ILE A 340 7.66 17.97 -1.93
C ILE A 340 8.17 16.56 -1.65
N SER A 341 7.29 15.63 -1.29
CA SER A 341 7.66 14.24 -1.02
C SER A 341 8.30 13.59 -2.25
N ILE A 342 7.69 13.70 -3.42
CA ILE A 342 8.23 13.13 -4.66
C ILE A 342 9.59 13.74 -5.00
N ALA A 343 9.75 15.06 -4.85
CA ALA A 343 11.01 15.74 -5.11
C ALA A 343 12.12 15.23 -4.18
N LEU A 344 11.87 15.17 -2.88
CA LEU A 344 12.82 14.64 -1.90
C LEU A 344 13.16 13.16 -2.19
N ASP A 345 12.19 12.34 -2.55
CA ASP A 345 12.42 10.95 -2.93
C ASP A 345 13.37 10.83 -4.13
N LYS A 346 13.14 11.60 -5.18
CA LYS A 346 13.93 11.52 -6.41
C LYS A 346 15.33 12.12 -6.27
N ILE A 347 15.44 13.26 -5.59
CA ILE A 347 16.69 14.03 -5.53
C ILE A 347 17.62 13.49 -4.44
N VAL A 348 17.07 13.04 -3.32
CA VAL A 348 17.89 12.67 -2.15
C VAL A 348 17.89 11.17 -1.91
N ARG A 349 16.68 10.58 -1.66
CA ARG A 349 16.63 9.19 -1.21
C ARG A 349 17.13 8.20 -2.27
N ILE A 350 16.66 8.29 -3.51
CA ILE A 350 17.02 7.29 -4.54
C ILE A 350 18.53 7.24 -4.76
N PRO A 351 19.28 8.36 -4.96
CA PRO A 351 20.71 8.32 -5.08
C PRO A 351 21.40 7.70 -3.87
N LEU A 352 20.99 8.11 -2.66
CA LEU A 352 21.60 7.62 -1.41
C LEU A 352 21.33 6.13 -1.21
N GLN A 353 20.10 5.66 -1.45
CA GLN A 353 19.75 4.26 -1.34
C GLN A 353 20.52 3.39 -2.33
N ASN A 354 20.68 3.82 -3.58
CA ASN A 354 21.43 3.08 -4.59
C ASN A 354 22.89 2.85 -4.17
N ILE A 355 23.52 3.85 -3.55
CA ILE A 355 24.88 3.74 -3.02
C ILE A 355 24.93 2.72 -1.87
N LEU A 356 23.99 2.77 -0.94
CA LEU A 356 23.92 1.86 0.20
C LEU A 356 23.59 0.43 -0.22
N GLU A 357 22.61 0.24 -1.11
CA GLU A 357 22.23 -1.09 -1.62
C GLU A 357 23.38 -1.78 -2.32
N SER A 358 24.18 -1.06 -3.11
CA SER A 358 25.35 -1.63 -3.79
C SER A 358 26.39 -2.16 -2.80
N LYS A 359 26.61 -1.46 -1.68
CA LYS A 359 27.52 -1.90 -0.61
C LYS A 359 26.95 -3.06 0.19
N CYS A 360 25.67 -2.98 0.60
CA CYS A 360 25.02 -4.03 1.38
C CYS A 360 24.88 -5.35 0.59
N SER A 361 24.52 -5.30 -0.69
CA SER A 361 24.39 -6.52 -1.50
C SER A 361 25.71 -7.27 -1.60
N ASN A 362 26.83 -6.57 -1.81
CA ASN A 362 28.15 -7.17 -1.87
C ASN A 362 28.55 -7.86 -0.57
N LEU A 363 28.21 -7.26 0.59
CA LEU A 363 28.48 -7.85 1.91
C LEU A 363 27.66 -9.14 2.10
N ILE A 364 26.38 -9.10 1.74
CA ILE A 364 25.47 -10.24 1.91
C ILE A 364 25.84 -11.38 1.00
N ASP A 365 26.10 -11.11 -0.29
CA ASP A 365 26.53 -12.14 -1.23
C ASP A 365 27.81 -12.83 -0.73
N ARG A 366 28.77 -12.07 -0.18
CA ARG A 366 29.97 -12.63 0.46
C ARG A 366 29.62 -13.49 1.69
N SER A 367 28.75 -13.00 2.57
CA SER A 367 28.36 -13.71 3.79
C SER A 367 27.59 -15.00 3.48
N LEU A 368 26.67 -14.97 2.51
CA LEU A 368 25.94 -16.16 2.06
C LEU A 368 26.89 -17.18 1.41
N THR A 369 27.79 -16.73 0.55
CA THR A 369 28.80 -17.61 -0.06
C THR A 369 29.68 -18.26 1.00
N PHE A 370 30.10 -17.50 2.00
CA PHE A 370 30.88 -18.01 3.13
C PHE A 370 30.09 -19.04 3.95
N MET A 371 28.82 -18.75 4.31
CA MET A 371 27.94 -19.70 5.01
C MET A 371 27.74 -21.01 4.22
N TRP A 372 27.45 -20.90 2.93
CA TRP A 372 27.33 -22.10 2.07
C TRP A 372 28.62 -22.92 2.02
N SER A 373 29.78 -22.26 1.94
CA SER A 373 31.07 -22.95 1.99
C SER A 373 31.34 -23.69 3.30
N LEU A 374 30.77 -23.21 4.43
CA LEU A 374 30.86 -23.91 5.71
C LEU A 374 29.92 -25.12 5.80
N ILE A 375 28.76 -25.06 5.14
CA ILE A 375 27.81 -26.17 5.09
C ILE A 375 28.32 -27.29 4.18
N ASP A 376 28.87 -26.94 3.01
CA ASP A 376 29.43 -27.89 2.06
C ASP A 376 30.67 -28.63 2.62
N LYS A 377 31.48 -27.97 3.44
CA LYS A 377 32.63 -28.61 4.11
C LYS A 377 32.22 -29.62 5.19
N ARG A 378 30.95 -29.65 5.59
CA ARG A 378 30.41 -30.61 6.58
C ARG A 378 29.65 -31.78 5.96
N ARG A 379 29.51 -31.81 4.64
CA ARG A 379 29.06 -32.97 3.84
C ARG A 379 30.22 -33.68 3.20
#